data_b19aaed6aea97c9c418c15f383b55563
#
_entry.id   b19aaed6aea97c9c418c15f383b55563
#
_cell.length_a   1.000
_cell.length_b   1.000
_cell.length_c   1.000
_cell.angle_alpha   90.00
_cell.angle_beta   90.00
_cell.angle_gamma   90.00
#
_symmetry.space_group_name_H-M   'P 1'
#
loop_
_entity.id
_entity.type
_entity.pdbx_description
1 polymer ?
#
loop_
_entity_poly.entity_id
_entity_poly.type
_entity_poly.pdbx_seq_one_letter_code
_entity_poly.pdbx_strand_id
1 'polypeptide(L)'
;MSRAESPAPKTICLVDDDTSVLKAVGRLLTSAGWVVRAFSEAAPFLAYISTNRVDLVVLDIWMKQMTGLEVLARLCSLSPQTRIIIITGREDHAVKSIATQVGAVDFFLKPFDDEKFLAAVHHALGTPVGYETKVP
;
A
#
# COMPACT_ATOMS: atom_id res chain seq x y z
N MET A 1 14.10 -23.04 -18.81
CA MET A 1 13.85 -22.59 -18.65
C MET A 1 13.35 -21.72 -18.53
N SER A 2 13.47 -21.59 -18.48
CA SER A 2 12.99 -20.90 -18.23
C SER A 2 12.62 -19.99 -18.42
N ARG A 3 12.54 -19.70 -18.33
CA ARG A 3 12.15 -18.90 -18.45
C ARG A 3 11.87 -17.92 -18.49
N ALA A 4 12.61 -18.30 -18.41
CA ALA A 4 12.40 -16.95 -18.87
C ALA A 4 11.07 -16.34 -18.55
N GLU A 5 10.44 -16.85 -17.69
CA GLU A 5 9.17 -16.32 -17.34
C GLU A 5 9.27 -15.01 -16.61
N SER A 6 8.28 -14.17 -16.84
CA SER A 6 8.12 -12.98 -16.06
C SER A 6 7.81 -13.33 -14.62
N PRO A 7 8.29 -12.54 -13.67
CA PRO A 7 7.86 -12.72 -12.30
C PRO A 7 6.36 -12.48 -12.17
N ALA A 8 5.75 -13.09 -11.20
CA ALA A 8 4.35 -12.89 -10.92
C ALA A 8 4.09 -11.42 -10.60
N PRO A 9 2.93 -10.88 -10.97
CA PRO A 9 2.59 -9.51 -10.62
C PRO A 9 2.61 -9.31 -9.11
N LYS A 10 3.02 -8.13 -8.69
CA LYS A 10 2.99 -7.78 -7.27
C LYS A 10 1.56 -7.59 -6.81
N THR A 11 1.31 -7.95 -5.58
CA THR A 11 -0.01 -7.82 -4.96
C THR A 11 -0.01 -6.66 -3.99
N ILE A 12 -1.02 -5.81 -4.15
CA ILE A 12 -1.23 -4.64 -3.30
C ILE A 12 -2.56 -4.77 -2.60
N CYS A 13 -2.55 -4.63 -1.27
CA CYS A 13 -3.79 -4.49 -0.52
C CYS A 13 -4.06 -3.01 -0.31
N LEU A 14 -5.30 -2.61 -0.56
CA LEU A 14 -5.75 -1.23 -0.38
C LEU A 14 -6.81 -1.23 0.71
N VAL A 15 -6.56 -0.52 1.80
CA VAL A 15 -7.41 -0.54 2.98
C VAL A 15 -7.87 0.88 3.30
N ASP A 16 -9.17 1.13 3.13
CA ASP A 16 -9.76 2.45 3.34
C ASP A 16 -11.27 2.26 3.50
N ASP A 17 -11.87 2.88 4.49
CA ASP A 17 -13.32 2.74 4.68
C ASP A 17 -14.13 3.63 3.73
N ASP A 18 -13.47 4.48 2.96
CA ASP A 18 -14.12 5.28 1.92
C ASP A 18 -14.13 4.49 0.61
N THR A 19 -15.31 4.00 0.21
CA THR A 19 -15.42 3.18 -0.99
C THR A 19 -15.09 3.94 -2.27
N SER A 20 -15.25 5.26 -2.29
CA SER A 20 -14.84 6.08 -3.45
C SER A 20 -13.34 6.02 -3.64
N VAL A 21 -12.60 6.08 -2.55
CA VAL A 21 -11.15 5.97 -2.58
C VAL A 21 -10.74 4.58 -3.06
N LEU A 22 -11.40 3.54 -2.55
CA LEU A 22 -11.10 2.17 -2.97
C LEU A 22 -11.27 2.01 -4.47
N LYS A 23 -12.34 2.57 -5.03
CA LYS A 23 -12.58 2.46 -6.46
C LYS A 23 -11.55 3.24 -7.26
N ALA A 24 -11.33 4.49 -6.91
CA ALA A 24 -10.44 5.35 -7.69
C ALA A 24 -8.99 4.88 -7.62
N VAL A 25 -8.50 4.64 -6.43
CA VAL A 25 -7.11 4.20 -6.25
C VAL A 25 -6.93 2.78 -6.76
N GLY A 26 -7.95 1.93 -6.55
CA GLY A 26 -7.91 0.56 -7.07
C GLY A 26 -7.77 0.52 -8.58
N ARG A 27 -8.52 1.36 -9.30
CA ARG A 27 -8.43 1.43 -10.76
C ARG A 27 -7.05 1.92 -11.19
N LEU A 28 -6.54 2.92 -10.50
CA LEU A 28 -5.24 3.49 -10.82
C LEU A 28 -4.15 2.41 -10.71
N LEU A 29 -4.14 1.68 -9.62
CA LEU A 29 -3.15 0.64 -9.38
C LEU A 29 -3.31 -0.55 -10.33
N THR A 30 -4.54 -0.95 -10.59
CA THR A 30 -4.82 -2.05 -11.51
C THR A 30 -4.39 -1.68 -12.92
N SER A 31 -4.63 -0.44 -13.33
CA SER A 31 -4.21 0.03 -14.66
C SER A 31 -2.70 0.01 -14.83
N ALA A 32 -1.98 0.14 -13.73
CA ALA A 32 -0.52 0.11 -13.77
C ALA A 32 0.02 -1.32 -13.78
N GLY A 33 -0.84 -2.34 -13.71
CA GLY A 33 -0.41 -3.72 -13.87
C GLY A 33 -0.31 -4.53 -12.60
N TRP A 34 -0.67 -3.98 -11.46
CA TRP A 34 -0.60 -4.71 -10.19
C TRP A 34 -1.90 -5.41 -9.88
N VAL A 35 -1.82 -6.46 -9.07
CA VAL A 35 -2.99 -7.15 -8.54
C VAL A 35 -3.42 -6.41 -7.28
N VAL A 36 -4.69 -6.00 -7.22
CA VAL A 36 -5.20 -5.18 -6.11
C VAL A 36 -6.28 -5.92 -5.36
N ARG A 37 -6.16 -5.96 -4.05
CA ARG A 37 -7.18 -6.48 -3.15
C ARG A 37 -7.65 -5.32 -2.26
N ALA A 38 -8.91 -4.96 -2.35
CA ALA A 38 -9.44 -3.81 -1.64
C ALA A 38 -10.26 -4.24 -0.43
N PHE A 39 -10.07 -3.56 0.68
CA PHE A 39 -10.77 -3.84 1.92
C PHE A 39 -11.30 -2.53 2.51
N SER A 40 -12.57 -2.52 2.86
CA SER A 40 -13.18 -1.36 3.53
C SER A 40 -13.14 -1.48 5.05
N GLU A 41 -12.66 -2.63 5.56
CA GLU A 41 -12.59 -2.88 7.00
C GLU A 41 -11.27 -3.54 7.34
N ALA A 42 -10.78 -3.27 8.53
CA ALA A 42 -9.50 -3.77 8.96
C ALA A 42 -9.51 -5.28 9.22
N ALA A 43 -10.58 -5.81 9.81
CA ALA A 43 -10.60 -7.22 10.21
C ALA A 43 -10.46 -8.18 9.02
N PRO A 44 -11.23 -8.03 7.93
CA PRO A 44 -11.02 -8.88 6.75
C PRO A 44 -9.63 -8.73 6.15
N PHE A 45 -9.08 -7.52 6.16
CA PHE A 45 -7.74 -7.29 5.65
C PHE A 45 -6.71 -8.05 6.48
N LEU A 46 -6.79 -7.95 7.81
CA LEU A 46 -5.83 -8.62 8.68
C LEU A 46 -5.93 -10.14 8.55
N ALA A 47 -7.15 -10.66 8.38
CA ALA A 47 -7.32 -12.08 8.10
C ALA A 47 -6.65 -12.48 6.80
N TYR A 48 -6.81 -11.68 5.76
CA TYR A 48 -6.21 -11.96 4.46
C TYR A 48 -4.69 -11.99 4.54
N ILE A 49 -4.10 -11.00 5.17
CA ILE A 49 -2.64 -10.87 5.17
C ILE A 49 -1.98 -11.91 6.09
N SER A 50 -2.74 -12.50 7.00
CA SER A 50 -2.19 -13.55 7.86
C SER A 50 -1.91 -14.85 7.11
N THR A 51 -2.53 -15.06 5.95
CA THR A 51 -2.38 -16.28 5.17
C THR A 51 -1.99 -16.06 3.72
N ASN A 52 -1.84 -14.81 3.29
CA ASN A 52 -1.49 -14.51 1.90
C ASN A 52 -0.29 -13.56 1.85
N ARG A 53 0.57 -13.79 0.87
CA ARG A 53 1.69 -12.89 0.64
C ARG A 53 1.20 -11.61 0.01
N VAL A 54 1.60 -10.48 0.55
CA VAL A 54 1.25 -9.16 0.05
C VAL A 54 2.52 -8.34 -0.04
N ASP A 55 2.74 -7.71 -1.16
CA ASP A 55 3.98 -6.96 -1.40
C ASP A 55 3.90 -5.53 -0.85
N LEU A 56 2.72 -4.93 -0.94
CA LEU A 56 2.51 -3.56 -0.49
C LEU A 56 1.11 -3.41 0.08
N VAL A 57 1.00 -2.64 1.15
CA VAL A 57 -0.29 -2.23 1.71
C VAL A 57 -0.38 -0.71 1.60
N VAL A 58 -1.46 -0.22 1.02
CA VAL A 58 -1.81 1.20 1.01
C VAL A 58 -2.92 1.34 2.04
N LEU A 59 -2.63 2.01 3.13
CA LEU A 59 -3.46 2.00 4.33
C LEU A 59 -3.91 3.41 4.71
N ASP A 60 -5.24 3.58 4.83
CA ASP A 60 -5.80 4.80 5.40
C ASP A 60 -5.63 4.75 6.91
N ILE A 61 -4.99 5.78 7.46
CA ILE A 61 -4.69 5.81 8.90
C ILE A 61 -5.91 6.19 9.74
N TRP A 62 -6.91 6.85 9.16
CA TRP A 62 -8.09 7.29 9.89
C TRP A 62 -9.32 6.50 9.45
N MET A 63 -9.55 5.34 10.07
CA MET A 63 -10.73 4.53 9.83
C MET A 63 -11.59 4.53 11.08
N LYS A 64 -12.89 4.23 10.90
CA LYS A 64 -13.87 4.37 11.96
C LYS A 64 -13.75 3.31 13.05
N GLN A 65 -13.51 2.07 12.66
CA GLN A 65 -13.62 0.95 13.58
C GLN A 65 -12.32 0.63 14.32
N MET A 66 -11.21 0.74 13.61
CA MET A 66 -9.90 0.48 14.19
C MET A 66 -8.96 1.52 13.62
N THR A 67 -8.14 2.13 14.47
CA THR A 67 -7.22 3.13 13.97
C THR A 67 -6.19 2.48 13.08
N GLY A 68 -5.73 3.24 12.09
CA GLY A 68 -4.68 2.75 11.21
C GLY A 68 -3.40 2.43 11.96
N LEU A 69 -3.15 3.09 13.08
CA LEU A 69 -1.98 2.78 13.88
C LEU A 69 -2.07 1.39 14.49
N GLU A 70 -3.26 0.97 14.91
CA GLU A 70 -3.46 -0.39 15.41
C GLU A 70 -3.27 -1.41 14.29
N VAL A 71 -3.81 -1.11 13.11
CA VAL A 71 -3.63 -1.98 11.94
C VAL A 71 -2.16 -2.08 11.58
N LEU A 72 -1.46 -0.95 11.59
CA LEU A 72 -0.05 -0.88 11.28
C LEU A 72 0.78 -1.74 12.24
N ALA A 73 0.48 -1.67 13.53
CA ALA A 73 1.18 -2.45 14.53
C ALA A 73 0.99 -3.96 14.28
N ARG A 74 -0.24 -4.36 13.99
CA ARG A 74 -0.52 -5.77 13.71
C ARG A 74 0.12 -6.23 12.43
N LEU A 75 0.11 -5.37 11.43
CA LEU A 75 0.72 -5.67 10.13
C LEU A 75 2.22 -5.93 10.27
N CYS A 76 2.90 -5.11 11.06
CA CYS A 76 4.33 -5.29 11.29
C CYS A 76 4.65 -6.64 11.92
N SER A 77 3.75 -7.12 12.75
CA SER A 77 3.90 -8.43 13.39
C SER A 77 3.56 -9.58 12.45
N LEU A 78 2.47 -9.43 11.68
CA LEU A 78 1.97 -10.50 10.81
C LEU A 78 2.76 -10.63 9.51
N SER A 79 3.26 -9.52 8.98
CA SER A 79 3.90 -9.53 7.67
C SER A 79 5.02 -8.49 7.63
N PRO A 80 6.12 -8.73 8.35
CA PRO A 80 7.17 -7.72 8.50
C PRO A 80 7.85 -7.34 7.18
N GLN A 81 7.77 -8.17 6.15
CA GLN A 81 8.38 -7.86 4.86
C GLN A 81 7.48 -7.06 3.93
N THR A 82 6.21 -6.89 4.28
CA THR A 82 5.29 -6.10 3.46
C THR A 82 5.61 -4.61 3.60
N ARG A 83 5.73 -3.92 2.47
CA ARG A 83 5.93 -2.47 2.47
C ARG A 83 4.61 -1.78 2.75
N ILE A 84 4.68 -0.57 3.30
CA ILE A 84 3.48 0.14 3.72
C ILE A 84 3.56 1.58 3.26
N ILE A 85 2.51 2.05 2.58
CA ILE A 85 2.30 3.44 2.24
C ILE A 85 1.04 3.88 2.95
N ILE A 86 1.12 4.98 3.68
CA ILE A 86 -0.02 5.54 4.40
C ILE A 86 -0.70 6.57 3.51
N ILE A 87 -2.03 6.52 3.46
CA ILE A 87 -2.83 7.58 2.86
C ILE A 87 -3.74 8.13 3.95
N THR A 88 -4.04 9.42 3.90
CA THR A 88 -4.86 10.04 4.93
C THR A 88 -5.52 11.31 4.41
N GLY A 89 -6.72 11.57 4.88
CA GLY A 89 -7.41 12.83 4.58
C GLY A 89 -7.08 13.94 5.56
N ARG A 90 -6.21 13.68 6.52
CA ARG A 90 -5.95 14.61 7.61
C ARG A 90 -4.47 14.62 7.94
N GLU A 91 -3.91 15.82 8.01
CA GLU A 91 -2.51 16.00 8.36
C GLU A 91 -2.34 15.96 9.87
N ASP A 92 -1.41 15.13 10.34
CA ASP A 92 -1.11 14.99 11.74
C ASP A 92 0.34 14.56 11.86
N HIS A 93 1.17 15.49 12.33
CA HIS A 93 2.61 15.26 12.39
C HIS A 93 3.00 14.17 13.36
N ALA A 94 2.28 14.06 14.48
CA ALA A 94 2.56 13.02 15.46
C ALA A 94 2.28 11.64 14.89
N VAL A 95 1.14 11.49 14.22
CA VAL A 95 0.77 10.22 13.57
C VAL A 95 1.75 9.88 12.48
N LYS A 96 2.14 10.84 11.67
CA LYS A 96 3.10 10.63 10.61
C LYS A 96 4.44 10.15 11.16
N SER A 97 4.89 10.76 12.24
CA SER A 97 6.14 10.39 12.88
C SER A 97 6.08 8.95 13.38
N ILE A 98 4.99 8.58 14.05
CA ILE A 98 4.82 7.23 14.57
C ILE A 98 4.79 6.23 13.42
N ALA A 99 4.02 6.52 12.38
CA ALA A 99 3.90 5.62 11.23
C ALA A 99 5.25 5.40 10.56
N THR A 100 6.04 6.45 10.42
CA THR A 100 7.37 6.36 9.82
C THR A 100 8.28 5.50 10.69
N GLN A 101 8.24 5.69 11.99
CA GLN A 101 9.07 4.91 12.91
C GLN A 101 8.70 3.43 12.90
N VAL A 102 7.43 3.12 12.70
CA VAL A 102 6.95 1.74 12.67
C VAL A 102 7.27 1.07 11.33
N GLY A 103 7.56 1.85 10.30
CA GLY A 103 8.03 1.26 9.05
C GLY A 103 7.32 1.68 7.78
N ALA A 104 6.42 2.65 7.85
CA ALA A 104 5.79 3.17 6.63
C ALA A 104 6.86 3.80 5.75
N VAL A 105 6.86 3.45 4.48
CA VAL A 105 7.89 3.94 3.56
C VAL A 105 7.49 5.24 2.89
N ASP A 106 6.21 5.58 2.92
CA ASP A 106 5.75 6.86 2.37
C ASP A 106 4.40 7.23 2.97
N PHE A 107 3.97 8.46 2.74
CA PHE A 107 2.82 9.05 3.41
C PHE A 107 2.21 10.09 2.48
N PHE A 108 0.92 9.93 2.13
CA PHE A 108 0.23 10.83 1.21
C PHE A 108 -1.02 11.41 1.83
N LEU A 109 -1.18 12.72 1.69
CA LEU A 109 -2.39 13.43 2.12
C LEU A 109 -3.38 13.45 0.95
N LYS A 110 -4.61 13.01 1.21
CA LYS A 110 -5.67 13.00 0.20
C LYS A 110 -6.26 14.41 0.04
N PRO A 111 -6.60 14.85 -1.17
CA PRO A 111 -6.33 14.17 -2.45
C PRO A 111 -4.87 14.34 -2.86
N PHE A 112 -4.32 13.31 -3.47
CA PHE A 112 -2.91 13.32 -3.84
C PHE A 112 -2.77 13.22 -5.36
N ASP A 113 -1.59 13.60 -5.84
CA ASP A 113 -1.26 13.54 -7.25
C ASP A 113 -1.04 12.09 -7.66
N ASP A 114 -1.74 11.64 -8.72
CA ASP A 114 -1.67 10.26 -9.15
C ASP A 114 -0.25 9.86 -9.57
N GLU A 115 0.45 10.72 -10.26
CA GLU A 115 1.79 10.38 -10.75
C GLU A 115 2.78 10.24 -9.61
N LYS A 116 2.69 11.12 -8.62
CA LYS A 116 3.57 11.04 -7.46
C LYS A 116 3.26 9.79 -6.64
N PHE A 117 1.98 9.47 -6.52
CA PHE A 117 1.57 8.27 -5.80
C PHE A 117 2.08 7.01 -6.51
N LEU A 118 1.90 6.93 -7.83
CA LEU A 118 2.38 5.78 -8.59
C LEU A 118 3.89 5.65 -8.52
N ALA A 119 4.62 6.77 -8.55
CA ALA A 119 6.07 6.73 -8.41
C ALA A 119 6.50 6.15 -7.06
N ALA A 120 5.78 6.52 -5.99
CA ALA A 120 6.06 5.99 -4.67
C ALA A 120 5.77 4.49 -4.60
N VAL A 121 4.71 4.03 -5.25
CA VAL A 121 4.38 2.61 -5.29
C VAL A 121 5.45 1.83 -6.04
N HIS A 122 5.89 2.34 -7.18
CA HIS A 122 6.99 1.72 -7.92
C HIS A 122 8.25 1.63 -7.08
N HIS A 123 8.56 2.70 -6.38
CA HIS A 123 9.75 2.74 -5.53
C HIS A 123 9.64 1.71 -4.40
N ALA A 124 8.48 1.63 -3.76
CA ALA A 124 8.26 0.69 -2.65
C ALA A 124 8.36 -0.75 -3.11
N LEU A 125 7.88 -1.06 -4.30
CA LEU A 125 7.86 -2.43 -4.82
C LEU A 125 9.15 -2.83 -5.53
N GLY A 126 10.06 -1.87 -5.71
CA GLY A 126 11.21 -2.08 -6.55
C GLY A 126 10.82 -1.93 -8.02
N THR A 127 11.65 -1.31 -8.81
CA THR A 127 11.34 -1.12 -10.21
C THR A 127 11.81 -2.32 -11.02
N PRO A 128 11.06 -2.70 -12.07
CA PRO A 128 11.52 -3.74 -12.97
C PRO A 128 12.85 -3.34 -13.62
N VAL A 129 13.64 -4.33 -13.98
CA VAL A 129 14.98 -4.10 -14.49
C VAL A 129 15.01 -3.10 -15.64
N GLY A 130 14.13 -3.23 -16.60
CA GLY A 130 14.13 -2.31 -17.74
C GLY A 130 13.71 -0.89 -17.38
N TYR A 131 12.95 -0.76 -16.33
CA TYR A 131 12.41 0.53 -15.94
C TYR A 131 13.48 1.42 -15.31
N GLU A 132 14.33 0.84 -14.51
CA GLU A 132 15.37 1.61 -13.81
C GLU A 132 16.32 2.32 -14.75
N THR A 133 16.56 1.72 -15.88
CA THR A 133 17.51 2.27 -16.81
C THR A 133 17.05 3.57 -17.45
N LYS A 134 15.81 3.92 -17.25
CA LYS A 134 15.29 5.18 -17.77
C LYS A 134 15.65 6.37 -16.94
N VAL A 135 16.11 6.15 -15.76
CA VAL A 135 16.48 7.24 -14.87
C VAL A 135 17.83 7.77 -15.30
N PRO A 136 17.91 9.04 -15.63
CA PRO A 136 19.18 9.65 -16.05
C PRO A 136 20.21 9.63 -14.95
#